data_75ee41054f343a838286cba78026da1b
#
_entry.id   75ee41054f343a838286cba78026da1b
#
_cell.length_a   1.000
_cell.length_b   1.000
_cell.length_c   1.000
_cell.angle_alpha   90.00
_cell.angle_beta   90.00
_cell.angle_gamma   90.00
#
_symmetry.space_group_name_H-M   'P 1'
#
loop_
_entity.id
_entity.type
_entity.pdbx_description
1 polymer ?
#
loop_
_entity_poly.entity_id
_entity_poly.type
_entity_poly.pdbx_seq_one_letter_code
_entity_poly.pdbx_strand_id
1 'polypeptide(L)'
;MRGLFVIGYTMLIAAGAAGSAAAQDDESPNSFSFSANTTIASDYRFRGVSQTENDLTIQGGFDVAHKDGFYAGVWASNLSGWGTFGGSNTELDLYGGYTTSIDGITLDLRAIYYLFPQGASRTAYAEIYGAVGATVADIDLTIGANYAPKQDALSLDDVKEDNVYVFADAGYAIPETPVSMSAHIGYTEGNAGSGPNGWVPSPTGIYVDWAIGASVALPWGPLEASITYVDTDISTEEAEAFQLINSGFRPGIAQANAVFAISASF
;
A
#
# COMPACT_ATOMS: atom_id res chain seq x y z
N MET A 1 -14.94 -3.63 -24.24
CA MET A 1 -13.75 -2.80 -24.01
C MET A 1 -13.37 -3.05 -22.56
N ARG A 2 -12.21 -3.67 -22.33
CA ARG A 2 -11.76 -4.09 -20.98
C ARG A 2 -11.05 -2.88 -20.36
N GLY A 3 -11.50 -2.47 -19.18
CA GLY A 3 -10.96 -1.30 -18.47
C GLY A 3 -9.51 -1.49 -18.09
N LEU A 4 -8.74 -0.43 -18.21
CA LEU A 4 -7.36 -0.33 -17.78
C LEU A 4 -7.35 -0.38 -16.25
N PHE A 5 -6.85 -1.48 -15.67
CA PHE A 5 -6.63 -1.56 -14.23
C PHE A 5 -5.46 -0.63 -13.88
N VAL A 6 -5.74 0.48 -13.23
CA VAL A 6 -4.71 1.21 -12.50
C VAL A 6 -4.38 0.36 -11.28
N ILE A 7 -3.25 -0.32 -11.33
CA ILE A 7 -2.77 -1.18 -10.26
C ILE A 7 -2.42 -0.28 -9.09
N GLY A 8 -3.28 -0.33 -8.08
CA GLY A 8 -3.17 0.45 -6.86
C GLY A 8 -1.94 0.02 -6.05
N TYR A 9 -1.48 0.93 -5.28
CA TYR A 9 -0.48 0.87 -4.22
C TYR A 9 -0.24 -0.49 -3.57
N THR A 10 1.03 -0.84 -3.36
CA THR A 10 1.48 -1.88 -2.43
C THR A 10 1.32 -1.45 -0.96
N MET A 11 0.26 -0.77 -0.65
CA MET A 11 -0.33 -0.75 0.66
C MET A 11 -1.33 -1.88 0.65
N LEU A 12 -1.23 -2.80 1.57
CA LEU A 12 -2.23 -3.84 1.81
C LEU A 12 -3.47 -3.19 2.40
N ILE A 13 -4.04 -2.31 1.64
CA ILE A 13 -5.45 -1.95 1.74
C ILE A 13 -6.13 -3.08 1.01
N ALA A 14 -7.15 -3.67 1.61
CA ALA A 14 -8.05 -4.56 0.92
C ALA A 14 -8.10 -4.14 -0.55
N ALA A 15 -7.57 -5.00 -1.43
CA ALA A 15 -7.57 -4.73 -2.85
C ALA A 15 -9.04 -4.67 -3.30
N GLY A 16 -9.67 -3.56 -2.96
CA GLY A 16 -10.84 -3.13 -3.65
C GLY A 16 -10.40 -3.01 -5.08
N ALA A 17 -10.96 -3.85 -5.94
CA ALA A 17 -10.86 -3.60 -7.36
C ALA A 17 -11.09 -2.10 -7.51
N ALA A 18 -10.06 -1.34 -7.91
CA ALA A 18 -10.27 0.03 -8.32
C ALA A 18 -11.40 -0.08 -9.34
N GLY A 19 -12.59 0.22 -8.88
CA GLY A 19 -13.76 0.18 -9.73
C GLY A 19 -13.32 0.94 -10.95
N SER A 20 -13.38 0.29 -12.09
CA SER A 20 -13.10 0.90 -13.37
C SER A 20 -13.68 2.30 -13.29
N ALA A 21 -12.82 3.32 -13.17
CA ALA A 21 -13.25 4.65 -13.59
C ALA A 21 -13.87 4.39 -14.95
N ALA A 22 -15.18 4.45 -15.01
CA ALA A 22 -15.90 4.15 -16.22
C ALA A 22 -15.18 4.97 -17.28
N ALA A 23 -14.62 4.27 -18.29
CA ALA A 23 -14.07 4.93 -19.44
C ALA A 23 -15.20 5.80 -19.94
N GLN A 24 -15.19 7.05 -19.51
CA GLN A 24 -16.07 8.06 -20.06
C GLN A 24 -15.70 8.16 -21.52
N ASP A 25 -16.69 8.04 -22.35
CA ASP A 25 -16.58 8.09 -23.79
C ASP A 25 -15.56 9.13 -24.26
N ASP A 26 -14.79 8.76 -25.26
CA ASP A 26 -13.62 9.39 -25.86
C ASP A 26 -13.86 10.81 -26.45
N GLU A 27 -14.86 11.55 -26.00
CA GLU A 27 -15.24 12.91 -26.41
C GLU A 27 -15.07 13.97 -25.30
N SER A 28 -14.39 13.67 -24.18
CA SER A 28 -14.07 14.71 -23.22
C SER A 28 -12.98 15.62 -23.79
N PRO A 29 -13.19 16.94 -23.91
CA PRO A 29 -12.15 17.88 -24.33
C PRO A 29 -11.00 17.99 -23.31
N ASN A 30 -11.14 17.37 -22.16
CA ASN A 30 -10.15 17.38 -21.09
C ASN A 30 -9.21 16.18 -21.23
N SER A 31 -7.92 16.46 -21.34
CA SER A 31 -6.85 15.44 -21.34
C SER A 31 -6.63 14.84 -19.95
N PHE A 32 -7.32 15.31 -18.91
CA PHE A 32 -7.20 14.89 -17.52
C PHE A 32 -8.45 14.18 -17.02
N SER A 33 -8.24 13.11 -16.25
CA SER A 33 -9.23 12.45 -15.41
C SER A 33 -8.88 12.64 -13.93
N PHE A 34 -9.91 12.61 -13.08
CA PHE A 34 -9.81 12.78 -11.65
C PHE A 34 -10.50 11.61 -10.97
N SER A 35 -9.90 11.09 -9.90
CA SER A 35 -10.51 10.07 -9.07
C SER A 35 -10.25 10.33 -7.59
N ALA A 36 -11.11 9.79 -6.75
CA ALA A 36 -10.96 9.84 -5.31
C ALA A 36 -11.37 8.50 -4.70
N ASN A 37 -10.76 8.16 -3.58
CA ASN A 37 -11.13 6.97 -2.83
C ASN A 37 -11.18 7.27 -1.33
N THR A 38 -11.92 6.44 -0.60
CA THR A 38 -11.90 6.42 0.86
C THR A 38 -12.13 5.00 1.36
N THR A 39 -11.50 4.66 2.48
CA THR A 39 -11.61 3.35 3.12
C THR A 39 -11.73 3.51 4.63
N ILE A 40 -12.60 2.74 5.24
CA ILE A 40 -12.63 2.49 6.68
C ILE A 40 -12.25 1.03 6.87
N ALA A 41 -11.16 0.77 7.60
CA ALA A 41 -10.68 -0.59 7.85
C ALA A 41 -10.42 -0.83 9.35
N SER A 42 -10.45 -2.10 9.75
CA SER A 42 -10.17 -2.49 11.13
C SER A 42 -8.69 -2.38 11.51
N ASP A 43 -7.81 -2.23 10.54
CA ASP A 43 -6.35 -2.09 10.71
C ASP A 43 -5.72 -1.55 9.43
N TYR A 44 -4.60 -0.83 9.55
CA TYR A 44 -3.75 -0.41 8.45
C TYR A 44 -2.45 -1.20 8.45
N ARG A 45 -2.21 -1.99 7.42
CA ARG A 45 -0.99 -2.77 7.25
C ARG A 45 -0.11 -2.22 6.14
N PHE A 46 1.15 -1.94 6.47
CA PHE A 46 2.20 -1.60 5.52
C PHE A 46 3.23 -2.72 5.51
N ARG A 47 3.35 -3.43 4.38
CA ARG A 47 4.23 -4.61 4.24
C ARG A 47 4.03 -5.59 5.41
N GLY A 48 2.78 -5.95 5.68
CA GLY A 48 2.40 -6.87 6.74
C GLY A 48 2.37 -6.30 8.17
N VAL A 49 3.00 -5.15 8.44
CA VAL A 49 3.11 -4.56 9.78
C VAL A 49 2.04 -3.49 10.01
N SER A 50 1.31 -3.59 11.14
CA SER A 50 0.25 -2.63 11.49
C SER A 50 0.81 -1.24 11.79
N GLN A 51 0.22 -0.23 11.19
CA GLN A 51 0.50 1.18 11.40
C GLN A 51 -0.52 1.84 12.35
N THR A 52 -1.57 1.10 12.73
CA THR A 52 -2.63 1.56 13.62
C THR A 52 -2.79 0.70 14.87
N GLU A 53 -1.78 -0.14 15.19
CA GLU A 53 -1.81 -1.00 16.39
C GLU A 53 -3.01 -1.97 16.40
N ASN A 54 -3.39 -2.48 15.23
CA ASN A 54 -4.59 -3.29 14.99
C ASN A 54 -5.90 -2.55 15.36
N ASP A 55 -5.91 -1.22 15.28
CA ASP A 55 -7.09 -0.40 15.52
C ASP A 55 -7.59 0.22 14.22
N LEU A 56 -8.82 0.72 14.27
CA LEU A 56 -9.54 1.29 13.14
C LEU A 56 -8.75 2.38 12.44
N THR A 57 -8.73 2.32 11.11
CA THR A 57 -8.16 3.33 10.23
C THR A 57 -9.22 3.95 9.32
N ILE A 58 -9.01 5.23 9.00
CA ILE A 58 -9.72 5.95 7.94
C ILE A 58 -8.67 6.45 6.97
N GLN A 59 -8.83 6.09 5.71
CA GLN A 59 -7.87 6.37 4.65
C GLN A 59 -8.57 7.04 3.48
N GLY A 60 -7.84 7.80 2.69
CA GLY A 60 -8.39 8.39 1.48
C GLY A 60 -7.32 8.96 0.58
N GLY A 61 -7.65 9.03 -0.70
CA GLY A 61 -6.75 9.53 -1.73
C GLY A 61 -7.48 10.32 -2.81
N PHE A 62 -6.69 11.10 -3.54
CA PHE A 62 -7.14 11.84 -4.71
C PHE A 62 -6.05 11.76 -5.78
N ASP A 63 -6.47 11.46 -7.01
CA ASP A 63 -5.58 11.29 -8.16
C ASP A 63 -5.99 12.19 -9.31
N VAL A 64 -5.00 12.60 -10.08
CA VAL A 64 -5.14 13.21 -11.40
C VAL A 64 -4.29 12.43 -12.39
N ALA A 65 -4.89 12.02 -13.49
CA ALA A 65 -4.18 11.31 -14.56
C ALA A 65 -4.37 12.05 -15.90
N HIS A 66 -3.32 12.06 -16.71
CA HIS A 66 -3.33 12.58 -18.07
C HIS A 66 -3.42 11.41 -19.06
N LYS A 67 -4.14 11.59 -20.16
CA LYS A 67 -4.32 10.57 -21.22
C LYS A 67 -3.00 10.00 -21.78
N ASP A 68 -1.90 10.73 -21.70
CA ASP A 68 -0.59 10.28 -22.16
C ASP A 68 0.14 9.39 -21.15
N GLY A 69 -0.50 9.05 -20.00
CA GLY A 69 0.00 8.11 -18.99
C GLY A 69 0.63 8.76 -17.76
N PHE A 70 0.86 10.08 -17.73
CA PHE A 70 1.34 10.76 -16.53
C PHE A 70 0.24 10.87 -15.49
N TYR A 71 0.58 10.68 -14.22
CA TYR A 71 -0.34 10.86 -13.11
C TYR A 71 0.36 11.42 -11.87
N ALA A 72 -0.42 12.00 -10.97
CA ALA A 72 0.01 12.42 -9.65
C ALA A 72 -1.17 12.26 -8.67
N GLY A 73 -0.85 12.10 -7.40
CA GLY A 73 -1.88 11.96 -6.39
C GLY A 73 -1.37 12.23 -4.98
N VAL A 74 -2.30 12.21 -4.06
CA VAL A 74 -2.11 12.31 -2.63
C VAL A 74 -2.94 11.24 -1.93
N TRP A 75 -2.37 10.63 -0.91
CA TRP A 75 -3.08 9.70 -0.06
C TRP A 75 -2.76 10.00 1.41
N ALA A 76 -3.69 9.67 2.30
CA ALA A 76 -3.52 9.87 3.74
C ALA A 76 -4.21 8.78 4.54
N SER A 77 -3.65 8.51 5.73
CA SER A 77 -4.22 7.62 6.76
C SER A 77 -3.98 8.18 8.15
N ASN A 78 -4.87 7.88 9.09
CA ASN A 78 -4.52 8.03 10.49
C ASN A 78 -3.51 6.94 10.90
N LEU A 79 -2.73 7.27 11.92
CA LEU A 79 -1.73 6.40 12.54
C LEU A 79 -2.00 6.28 14.03
N SER A 80 -1.58 5.17 14.63
CA SER A 80 -1.55 5.00 16.08
C SER A 80 -0.44 4.07 16.52
N GLY A 81 -0.11 4.12 17.79
CA GLY A 81 0.88 3.25 18.41
C GLY A 81 2.25 3.32 17.75
N TRP A 82 2.77 2.18 17.35
CA TRP A 82 4.09 2.06 16.72
C TRP A 82 4.18 2.88 15.41
N GLY A 83 3.12 2.90 14.59
CA GLY A 83 3.08 3.61 13.31
C GLY A 83 3.11 5.15 13.42
N THR A 84 3.12 5.72 14.62
CA THR A 84 3.10 7.19 14.80
C THR A 84 4.43 7.88 14.50
N PHE A 85 5.50 7.14 14.23
CA PHE A 85 6.81 7.71 13.90
C PHE A 85 7.25 8.81 14.88
N GLY A 86 7.07 8.53 16.19
CA GLY A 86 7.44 9.42 17.27
C GLY A 86 6.47 10.58 17.52
N GLY A 87 5.19 10.46 17.12
CA GLY A 87 4.12 11.39 17.48
C GLY A 87 3.21 11.84 16.35
N SER A 88 3.42 11.40 15.12
CA SER A 88 2.48 11.69 14.03
C SER A 88 1.14 10.95 14.23
N ASN A 89 0.04 11.64 14.03
CA ASN A 89 -1.29 11.01 13.97
C ASN A 89 -1.72 10.72 12.54
N THR A 90 -0.89 11.07 11.56
CA THR A 90 -1.28 11.02 10.15
C THR A 90 -0.06 10.69 9.29
N GLU A 91 -0.23 9.80 8.35
CA GLU A 91 0.62 9.62 7.18
C GLU A 91 0.04 10.39 6.02
N LEU A 92 0.88 11.05 5.25
CA LEU A 92 0.53 11.77 4.03
C LEU A 92 1.54 11.42 2.94
N ASP A 93 1.06 10.81 1.88
CA ASP A 93 1.88 10.41 0.74
C ASP A 93 1.62 11.30 -0.46
N LEU A 94 2.69 11.81 -1.02
CA LEU A 94 2.67 12.53 -2.29
C LEU A 94 3.35 11.65 -3.34
N TYR A 95 2.71 11.47 -4.47
CA TYR A 95 3.28 10.64 -5.53
C TYR A 95 3.00 11.17 -6.92
N GLY A 96 3.84 10.74 -7.85
CA GLY A 96 3.65 10.98 -9.26
C GLY A 96 4.40 9.98 -10.09
N GLY A 97 3.87 9.66 -11.26
CA GLY A 97 4.40 8.59 -12.07
C GLY A 97 3.96 8.65 -13.52
N TYR A 98 4.32 7.57 -14.20
CA TYR A 98 3.97 7.33 -15.59
C TYR A 98 3.59 5.86 -15.76
N THR A 99 2.43 5.61 -16.34
CA THR A 99 1.97 4.26 -16.71
C THR A 99 1.73 4.17 -18.20
N THR A 100 1.99 2.99 -18.77
CA THR A 100 1.72 2.70 -20.18
C THR A 100 1.41 1.22 -20.36
N SER A 101 0.69 0.89 -21.43
CA SER A 101 0.41 -0.51 -21.80
C SER A 101 0.85 -0.79 -23.22
N ILE A 102 1.59 -1.87 -23.41
CA ILE A 102 2.11 -2.34 -24.69
C ILE A 102 1.76 -3.83 -24.81
N ASP A 103 0.98 -4.20 -25.83
CA ASP A 103 0.60 -5.58 -26.11
C ASP A 103 0.01 -6.34 -24.90
N GLY A 104 -0.76 -5.64 -24.07
CA GLY A 104 -1.40 -6.21 -22.88
C GLY A 104 -0.51 -6.29 -21.63
N ILE A 105 0.73 -5.82 -21.72
CA ILE A 105 1.64 -5.66 -20.60
C ILE A 105 1.57 -4.20 -20.14
N THR A 106 1.28 -3.98 -18.87
CA THR A 106 1.28 -2.65 -18.24
C THR A 106 2.61 -2.42 -17.54
N LEU A 107 3.20 -1.24 -17.73
CA LEU A 107 4.40 -0.76 -17.04
C LEU A 107 4.00 0.44 -16.20
N ASP A 108 4.42 0.50 -14.95
CA ASP A 108 4.23 1.65 -14.05
C ASP A 108 5.55 2.01 -13.39
N LEU A 109 5.90 3.30 -13.44
CA LEU A 109 7.06 3.87 -12.75
C LEU A 109 6.60 5.10 -11.96
N ARG A 110 6.95 5.16 -10.67
CA ARG A 110 6.45 6.18 -9.75
C ARG A 110 7.51 6.57 -8.71
N ALA A 111 7.50 7.84 -8.32
CA ALA A 111 8.15 8.30 -7.11
C ALA A 111 7.08 8.57 -6.03
N ILE A 112 7.37 8.18 -4.79
CA ILE A 112 6.49 8.36 -3.64
C ILE A 112 7.31 9.08 -2.56
N TYR A 113 6.68 10.03 -1.87
CA TYR A 113 7.25 10.73 -0.72
C TYR A 113 6.30 10.61 0.46
N TYR A 114 6.74 9.88 1.47
CA TYR A 114 6.02 9.61 2.71
C TYR A 114 6.31 10.71 3.73
N LEU A 115 5.27 11.32 4.27
CA LEU A 115 5.32 12.40 5.23
C LEU A 115 4.59 12.01 6.51
N PHE A 116 5.19 12.32 7.65
CA PHE A 116 4.63 12.06 8.97
C PHE A 116 4.57 13.37 9.77
N PRO A 117 3.53 14.22 9.53
CA PRO A 117 3.40 15.52 10.17
C PRO A 117 3.42 15.39 11.70
N GLN A 118 4.22 16.22 12.39
CA GLN A 118 4.41 16.19 13.83
C GLN A 118 5.11 14.94 14.40
N GLY A 119 5.54 14.02 13.54
CA GLY A 119 6.41 12.91 13.92
C GLY A 119 7.80 13.39 14.40
N ALA A 120 8.63 12.43 14.79
CA ALA A 120 10.01 12.71 15.13
C ALA A 120 10.76 13.38 13.96
N SER A 121 11.88 14.03 14.23
CA SER A 121 12.69 14.62 13.16
C SER A 121 13.24 13.55 12.22
N ARG A 122 13.31 13.86 10.93
CA ARG A 122 13.87 12.97 9.88
C ARG A 122 13.10 11.65 9.70
N THR A 123 11.77 11.69 9.74
CA THR A 123 10.92 10.51 9.47
C THR A 123 10.41 10.45 8.03
N ALA A 124 10.37 11.58 7.33
CA ALA A 124 9.94 11.61 5.93
C ALA A 124 10.98 10.95 5.01
N TYR A 125 10.52 10.12 4.08
CA TYR A 125 11.39 9.42 3.14
C TYR A 125 10.74 9.26 1.76
N ALA A 126 11.57 8.95 0.76
CA ALA A 126 11.15 8.73 -0.62
C ALA A 126 11.41 7.29 -1.05
N GLU A 127 10.56 6.79 -1.93
CA GLU A 127 10.77 5.53 -2.67
C GLU A 127 10.57 5.75 -4.16
N ILE A 128 11.28 4.95 -4.95
CA ILE A 128 11.02 4.77 -6.38
C ILE A 128 10.38 3.40 -6.53
N TYR A 129 9.25 3.38 -7.19
CA TYR A 129 8.46 2.19 -7.49
C TYR A 129 8.52 1.89 -8.98
N GLY A 130 8.61 0.61 -9.32
CA GLY A 130 8.45 0.12 -10.67
C GLY A 130 7.72 -1.22 -10.67
N ALA A 131 6.75 -1.39 -11.59
CA ALA A 131 6.00 -2.64 -11.71
C ALA A 131 5.68 -3.00 -13.16
N VAL A 132 5.46 -4.28 -13.38
CA VAL A 132 4.99 -4.88 -14.61
C VAL A 132 3.75 -5.69 -14.30
N GLY A 133 2.66 -5.45 -15.04
CA GLY A 133 1.39 -6.15 -14.89
C GLY A 133 0.91 -6.77 -16.19
N ALA A 134 0.18 -7.88 -16.10
CA ALA A 134 -0.51 -8.50 -17.23
C ALA A 134 -1.69 -9.34 -16.74
N THR A 135 -2.72 -9.48 -17.59
CA THR A 135 -3.83 -10.41 -17.35
C THR A 135 -3.56 -11.73 -18.09
N VAL A 136 -3.49 -12.84 -17.36
CA VAL A 136 -3.27 -14.18 -17.90
C VAL A 136 -4.40 -15.10 -17.43
N ALA A 137 -5.16 -15.66 -18.35
CA ALA A 137 -6.32 -16.55 -18.05
C ALA A 137 -7.30 -15.94 -17.02
N ASP A 138 -7.62 -14.66 -17.21
CA ASP A 138 -8.51 -13.85 -16.36
C ASP A 138 -7.95 -13.55 -14.95
N ILE A 139 -6.69 -13.88 -14.67
CA ILE A 139 -5.97 -13.50 -13.46
C ILE A 139 -5.11 -12.29 -13.78
N ASP A 140 -5.30 -11.21 -13.04
CA ASP A 140 -4.44 -10.04 -13.08
C ASP A 140 -3.21 -10.29 -12.24
N LEU A 141 -2.03 -10.26 -12.85
CA LEU A 141 -0.75 -10.49 -12.20
C LEU A 141 0.09 -9.22 -12.24
N THR A 142 0.75 -8.91 -11.13
CA THR A 142 1.70 -7.81 -11.03
C THR A 142 2.96 -8.29 -10.33
N ILE A 143 4.12 -7.87 -10.81
CA ILE A 143 5.40 -8.02 -10.14
C ILE A 143 6.04 -6.63 -10.09
N GLY A 144 6.54 -6.23 -8.93
CA GLY A 144 7.11 -4.91 -8.76
C GLY A 144 8.17 -4.84 -7.68
N ALA A 145 8.77 -3.65 -7.58
CA ALA A 145 9.75 -3.32 -6.56
C ALA A 145 9.63 -1.87 -6.13
N ASN A 146 9.92 -1.61 -4.85
CA ASN A 146 10.16 -0.29 -4.29
C ASN A 146 11.62 -0.21 -3.86
N TYR A 147 12.28 0.89 -4.14
CA TYR A 147 13.61 1.21 -3.69
C TYR A 147 13.62 2.54 -2.94
N ALA A 148 13.91 2.50 -1.67
CA ALA A 148 14.19 3.67 -0.86
C ALA A 148 15.69 3.92 -0.85
N PRO A 149 16.20 4.97 -1.53
CA PRO A 149 17.63 5.26 -1.55
C PRO A 149 18.12 5.71 -0.17
N LYS A 150 19.43 5.69 0.04
CA LYS A 150 20.07 6.14 1.28
C LYS A 150 19.67 7.55 1.65
N GLN A 151 18.97 7.69 2.78
CA GLN A 151 18.38 8.96 3.22
C GLN A 151 18.32 9.05 4.74
N ASP A 152 18.07 10.26 5.25
CA ASP A 152 18.15 10.53 6.70
C ASP A 152 17.10 9.76 7.52
N ALA A 153 15.91 9.53 6.98
CA ALA A 153 14.85 8.78 7.66
C ALA A 153 15.18 7.30 7.86
N LEU A 154 16.08 6.75 7.04
CA LEU A 154 16.53 5.36 7.09
C LEU A 154 17.89 5.23 7.80
N SER A 155 18.32 6.25 8.58
CA SER A 155 19.62 6.24 9.22
C SER A 155 19.63 5.38 10.48
N LEU A 156 20.64 4.53 10.62
CA LEU A 156 21.01 3.79 11.83
C LEU A 156 22.34 4.34 12.32
N ASP A 157 22.44 4.72 13.60
CA ASP A 157 23.66 5.27 14.19
C ASP A 157 24.32 6.38 13.33
N ASP A 158 23.48 7.27 12.76
CA ASP A 158 23.86 8.35 11.83
C ASP A 158 24.42 7.87 10.46
N VAL A 159 24.38 6.59 10.15
CA VAL A 159 24.69 6.04 8.83
C VAL A 159 23.40 5.92 8.02
N LYS A 160 23.35 6.59 6.87
CA LYS A 160 22.20 6.49 5.95
C LYS A 160 22.16 5.13 5.30
N GLU A 161 21.00 4.48 5.40
CA GLU A 161 20.75 3.18 4.80
C GLU A 161 19.69 3.24 3.71
N ASP A 162 19.59 2.21 2.93
CA ASP A 162 18.59 2.01 1.89
C ASP A 162 17.70 0.81 2.21
N ASN A 163 16.61 0.68 1.44
CA ASN A 163 15.70 -0.45 1.54
C ASN A 163 15.22 -0.87 0.16
N VAL A 164 15.09 -2.15 -0.04
CA VAL A 164 14.46 -2.76 -1.22
C VAL A 164 13.26 -3.58 -0.77
N TYR A 165 12.15 -3.42 -1.46
CA TYR A 165 10.98 -4.27 -1.33
C TYR A 165 10.60 -4.82 -2.69
N VAL A 166 10.47 -6.13 -2.84
CA VAL A 166 9.97 -6.77 -4.06
C VAL A 166 8.69 -7.52 -3.75
N PHE A 167 7.75 -7.54 -4.70
CA PHE A 167 6.45 -8.14 -4.45
C PHE A 167 5.84 -8.76 -5.70
N ALA A 168 4.87 -9.63 -5.48
CA ALA A 168 3.97 -10.13 -6.49
C ALA A 168 2.53 -10.12 -5.98
N ASP A 169 1.63 -9.66 -6.85
CA ASP A 169 0.18 -9.61 -6.62
C ASP A 169 -0.55 -10.45 -7.63
N ALA A 170 -1.67 -11.05 -7.21
CA ALA A 170 -2.63 -11.70 -8.08
C ALA A 170 -4.04 -11.26 -7.72
N GLY A 171 -4.87 -10.96 -8.74
CA GLY A 171 -6.28 -10.61 -8.61
C GLY A 171 -7.14 -11.47 -9.53
N TYR A 172 -8.32 -11.86 -9.05
CA TYR A 172 -9.28 -12.62 -9.85
C TYR A 172 -10.71 -12.20 -9.55
N ALA A 173 -11.37 -11.61 -10.54
CA ALA A 173 -12.80 -11.32 -10.46
C ALA A 173 -13.59 -12.59 -10.84
N ILE A 174 -14.39 -13.14 -9.92
CA ILE A 174 -15.17 -14.35 -10.18
C ILE A 174 -16.28 -14.02 -11.18
N PRO A 175 -16.28 -14.63 -12.39
CA PRO A 175 -17.23 -14.29 -13.43
C PRO A 175 -18.68 -14.41 -12.97
N GLU A 176 -19.52 -13.45 -13.42
CA GLU A 176 -20.96 -13.40 -13.12
C GLU A 176 -21.31 -13.23 -11.63
N THR A 177 -20.33 -12.85 -10.79
CA THR A 177 -20.56 -12.54 -9.37
C THR A 177 -19.99 -11.15 -9.02
N PRO A 178 -20.43 -10.52 -7.93
CA PRO A 178 -19.80 -9.29 -7.44
C PRO A 178 -18.53 -9.55 -6.61
N VAL A 179 -18.00 -10.77 -6.61
CA VAL A 179 -16.91 -11.20 -5.74
C VAL A 179 -15.57 -11.18 -6.49
N SER A 180 -14.55 -10.64 -5.83
CA SER A 180 -13.16 -10.74 -6.28
C SER A 180 -12.29 -11.38 -5.21
N MET A 181 -11.19 -11.97 -5.63
CA MET A 181 -10.17 -12.55 -4.76
C MET A 181 -8.81 -11.90 -5.04
N SER A 182 -7.98 -11.81 -4.02
CA SER A 182 -6.62 -11.28 -4.13
C SER A 182 -5.63 -12.13 -3.36
N ALA A 183 -4.38 -12.12 -3.82
CA ALA A 183 -3.24 -12.68 -3.11
C ALA A 183 -2.04 -11.76 -3.29
N HIS A 184 -1.21 -11.68 -2.27
CA HIS A 184 0.00 -10.88 -2.22
C HIS A 184 1.12 -11.67 -1.55
N ILE A 185 2.35 -11.46 -2.01
CA ILE A 185 3.58 -11.85 -1.33
C ILE A 185 4.62 -10.77 -1.55
N GLY A 186 5.31 -10.37 -0.48
CA GLY A 186 6.36 -9.38 -0.50
C GLY A 186 7.62 -9.86 0.24
N TYR A 187 8.76 -9.32 -0.17
CA TYR A 187 10.05 -9.53 0.47
C TYR A 187 10.72 -8.18 0.69
N THR A 188 11.02 -7.90 1.92
CA THR A 188 11.73 -6.69 2.34
C THR A 188 13.19 -7.02 2.63
N GLU A 189 14.10 -6.20 2.12
CA GLU A 189 15.53 -6.22 2.46
C GLU A 189 15.99 -4.81 2.85
N GLY A 190 16.58 -4.71 4.05
CA GLY A 190 17.11 -3.48 4.60
C GLY A 190 17.81 -3.75 5.92
N ASN A 191 18.30 -2.71 6.57
CA ASN A 191 18.86 -2.84 7.90
C ASN A 191 17.78 -2.71 8.96
N ALA A 192 17.80 -3.58 9.95
CA ALA A 192 16.86 -3.53 11.06
C ALA A 192 16.97 -2.19 11.81
N GLY A 193 15.82 -1.54 12.03
CA GLY A 193 15.75 -0.26 12.70
C GLY A 193 15.35 -0.40 14.17
N SER A 194 16.22 0.01 15.08
CA SER A 194 15.88 0.20 16.49
C SER A 194 16.28 1.60 16.94
N GLY A 195 15.35 2.38 17.44
CA GLY A 195 15.63 3.70 17.94
C GLY A 195 14.69 4.79 17.41
N PRO A 196 14.85 6.05 17.82
CA PRO A 196 13.91 7.11 17.46
C PRO A 196 13.82 7.44 15.98
N ASN A 197 14.80 6.99 15.20
CA ASN A 197 14.78 7.06 13.73
C ASN A 197 14.69 5.67 13.07
N GLY A 198 14.48 4.63 13.84
CA GLY A 198 14.36 3.24 13.38
C GLY A 198 13.02 2.87 12.76
N TRP A 199 12.26 3.84 12.35
CA TRP A 199 11.00 3.75 11.63
C TRP A 199 11.27 3.51 10.16
N VAL A 200 11.82 2.37 9.87
CA VAL A 200 12.19 2.01 8.49
C VAL A 200 11.15 1.07 7.91
N PRO A 201 11.03 1.04 6.58
CA PRO A 201 10.16 0.09 5.89
C PRO A 201 10.47 -1.39 6.19
N SER A 202 11.56 -1.66 6.89
CA SER A 202 12.02 -2.99 7.30
C SER A 202 12.37 -3.02 8.79
N PRO A 203 11.40 -3.03 9.72
CA PRO A 203 11.67 -2.88 11.15
C PRO A 203 12.60 -3.97 11.71
N THR A 204 12.56 -5.19 11.20
CA THR A 204 13.44 -6.30 11.59
C THR A 204 14.58 -6.57 10.60
N GLY A 205 14.69 -5.76 9.53
CA GLY A 205 15.69 -5.91 8.48
C GLY A 205 15.16 -6.70 7.30
N ILE A 206 15.21 -8.01 7.32
CA ILE A 206 14.74 -8.89 6.26
C ILE A 206 13.53 -9.66 6.74
N TYR A 207 12.44 -9.63 5.98
CA TYR A 207 11.27 -10.47 6.22
C TYR A 207 10.41 -10.62 4.97
N VAL A 208 9.51 -11.61 5.03
CA VAL A 208 8.47 -11.86 4.03
C VAL A 208 7.12 -11.50 4.63
N ASP A 209 6.28 -10.85 3.84
CA ASP A 209 4.86 -10.65 4.16
C ASP A 209 3.98 -11.28 3.08
N TRP A 210 2.76 -11.66 3.47
CA TRP A 210 1.78 -12.20 2.54
C TRP A 210 0.36 -11.87 2.97
N ALA A 211 -0.55 -11.87 1.98
CA ALA A 211 -1.97 -11.74 2.23
C ALA A 211 -2.82 -12.52 1.25
N ILE A 212 -4.02 -12.88 1.72
CA ILE A 212 -5.08 -13.44 0.89
C ILE A 212 -6.38 -12.72 1.25
N GLY A 213 -7.07 -12.18 0.24
CA GLY A 213 -8.27 -11.39 0.41
C GLY A 213 -9.44 -11.86 -0.43
N ALA A 214 -10.63 -11.47 0.00
CA ALA A 214 -11.85 -11.52 -0.79
C ALA A 214 -12.62 -10.22 -0.62
N SER A 215 -13.23 -9.75 -1.70
CA SER A 215 -14.06 -8.55 -1.68
C SER A 215 -15.38 -8.78 -2.41
N VAL A 216 -16.37 -7.96 -2.10
CA VAL A 216 -17.68 -7.97 -2.73
C VAL A 216 -18.14 -6.55 -3.02
N ALA A 217 -18.42 -6.28 -4.29
CA ALA A 217 -19.06 -5.02 -4.70
C ALA A 217 -20.48 -4.97 -4.15
N LEU A 218 -20.81 -3.90 -3.41
CA LEU A 218 -22.11 -3.72 -2.79
C LEU A 218 -23.09 -3.07 -3.76
N PRO A 219 -24.40 -3.37 -3.68
CA PRO A 219 -25.40 -2.83 -4.60
C PRO A 219 -25.73 -1.35 -4.37
N TRP A 220 -25.05 -0.69 -3.43
CA TRP A 220 -25.35 0.69 -3.02
C TRP A 220 -24.23 1.65 -3.46
N GLY A 221 -24.16 1.94 -4.75
CA GLY A 221 -23.17 2.87 -5.30
C GLY A 221 -21.77 2.28 -5.41
N PRO A 222 -20.72 3.08 -5.25
CA PRO A 222 -19.33 2.69 -5.49
C PRO A 222 -18.70 2.01 -4.26
N LEU A 223 -19.49 1.25 -3.49
CA LEU A 223 -19.05 0.63 -2.24
C LEU A 223 -18.58 -0.82 -2.46
N GLU A 224 -17.51 -1.17 -1.78
CA GLU A 224 -16.99 -2.53 -1.70
C GLU A 224 -16.73 -2.90 -0.24
N ALA A 225 -17.06 -4.13 0.16
CA ALA A 225 -16.68 -4.70 1.44
C ALA A 225 -15.63 -5.79 1.22
N SER A 226 -14.63 -5.88 2.11
CA SER A 226 -13.56 -6.86 2.00
C SER A 226 -13.13 -7.45 3.33
N ILE A 227 -12.53 -8.62 3.25
CA ILE A 227 -11.79 -9.28 4.32
C ILE A 227 -10.45 -9.76 3.75
N THR A 228 -9.36 -9.47 4.47
CA THR A 228 -8.00 -9.87 4.07
C THR A 228 -7.28 -10.47 5.25
N TYR A 229 -6.81 -11.69 5.10
CA TYR A 229 -5.82 -12.29 6.01
C TYR A 229 -4.45 -11.75 5.63
N VAL A 230 -3.71 -11.26 6.62
CA VAL A 230 -2.36 -10.69 6.47
C VAL A 230 -1.45 -11.30 7.50
N ASP A 231 -0.21 -11.60 7.13
CA ASP A 231 0.78 -12.13 8.04
C ASP A 231 2.21 -11.80 7.58
N THR A 232 3.18 -12.04 8.45
CA THR A 232 4.62 -11.94 8.15
C THR A 232 5.36 -13.12 8.75
N ASP A 233 6.59 -13.38 8.30
CA ASP A 233 7.48 -14.36 8.93
C ASP A 233 8.28 -13.78 10.11
N ILE A 234 8.01 -12.54 10.53
CA ILE A 234 8.59 -11.94 11.73
C ILE A 234 8.15 -12.74 12.96
N SER A 235 9.09 -13.40 13.60
CA SER A 235 8.81 -14.16 14.80
C SER A 235 8.44 -13.25 15.99
N THR A 236 7.76 -13.80 16.99
CA THR A 236 7.45 -13.07 18.22
C THR A 236 8.71 -12.58 18.93
N GLU A 237 9.79 -13.37 18.91
CA GLU A 237 11.07 -13.01 19.52
C GLU A 237 11.73 -11.82 18.81
N GLU A 238 11.70 -11.79 17.47
CA GLU A 238 12.18 -10.65 16.69
C GLU A 238 11.32 -9.42 16.92
N ALA A 239 9.99 -9.57 16.91
CA ALA A 239 9.08 -8.48 17.19
C ALA A 239 9.32 -7.87 18.58
N GLU A 240 9.59 -8.68 19.59
CA GLU A 240 10.01 -8.23 20.93
C GLU A 240 11.35 -7.50 20.91
N ALA A 241 12.35 -8.07 20.26
CA ALA A 241 13.70 -7.49 20.18
C ALA A 241 13.71 -6.10 19.52
N PHE A 242 12.86 -5.89 18.52
CA PHE A 242 12.73 -4.61 17.80
C PHE A 242 11.60 -3.70 18.30
N GLN A 243 11.10 -3.97 19.52
CA GLN A 243 10.06 -3.17 20.19
C GLN A 243 8.73 -3.07 19.41
N LEU A 244 8.47 -3.98 18.50
CA LEU A 244 7.18 -4.08 17.81
C LEU A 244 6.05 -4.56 18.75
N ILE A 245 6.40 -4.99 19.96
CA ILE A 245 5.46 -5.45 21.01
C ILE A 245 5.64 -4.66 22.32
N ASN A 246 6.85 -4.19 22.65
CA ASN A 246 7.26 -3.80 23.99
C ASN A 246 7.16 -2.33 24.35
N SER A 247 6.73 -1.47 23.49
CA SER A 247 6.61 -0.02 23.76
C SER A 247 5.26 0.38 24.36
N GLY A 248 4.58 -0.56 25.01
CA GLY A 248 3.21 -0.39 25.51
C GLY A 248 2.15 -0.69 24.46
N PHE A 249 2.56 -1.13 23.28
CA PHE A 249 1.70 -1.48 22.16
C PHE A 249 1.14 -2.90 22.30
N ARG A 250 0.05 -3.15 21.60
CA ARG A 250 -0.58 -4.48 21.62
C ARG A 250 0.33 -5.51 20.96
N PRO A 251 0.40 -6.73 21.48
CA PRO A 251 1.05 -7.84 20.77
C PRO A 251 0.42 -8.03 19.39
N GLY A 252 1.23 -8.46 18.43
CA GLY A 252 0.70 -8.92 17.16
C GLY A 252 0.62 -7.88 16.05
N ILE A 253 1.32 -6.73 16.15
CA ILE A 253 1.34 -5.76 15.05
C ILE A 253 2.04 -6.27 13.77
N ALA A 254 2.90 -7.29 13.91
CA ALA A 254 3.58 -7.96 12.79
C ALA A 254 3.06 -9.40 12.54
N GLN A 255 2.18 -9.90 13.39
CA GLN A 255 1.62 -11.26 13.29
C GLN A 255 0.31 -11.28 12.51
N ALA A 256 -0.15 -12.51 12.24
CA ALA A 256 -1.39 -12.79 11.54
C ALA A 256 -2.59 -11.99 12.05
N ASN A 257 -3.32 -11.38 11.12
CA ASN A 257 -4.57 -10.68 11.44
C ASN A 257 -5.56 -10.79 10.27
N ALA A 258 -6.86 -10.66 10.58
CA ALA A 258 -7.91 -10.50 9.60
C ALA A 258 -8.34 -9.02 9.56
N VAL A 259 -8.12 -8.36 8.44
CA VAL A 259 -8.49 -6.96 8.23
C VAL A 259 -9.82 -6.91 7.49
N PHE A 260 -10.79 -6.21 8.05
CA PHE A 260 -12.08 -5.94 7.44
C PHE A 260 -12.11 -4.50 6.94
N ALA A 261 -12.65 -4.27 5.75
CA ALA A 261 -12.75 -2.92 5.23
C ALA A 261 -14.05 -2.66 4.44
N ILE A 262 -14.42 -1.39 4.39
CA ILE A 262 -15.43 -0.85 3.48
C ILE A 262 -14.77 0.32 2.75
N SER A 263 -14.78 0.25 1.43
CA SER A 263 -14.17 1.23 0.54
C SER A 263 -15.20 1.86 -0.39
N ALA A 264 -14.93 3.07 -0.84
CA ALA A 264 -15.65 3.74 -1.91
C ALA A 264 -14.66 4.37 -2.89
N SER A 265 -14.96 4.29 -4.19
CA SER A 265 -14.16 4.89 -5.27
C SER A 265 -15.04 5.73 -6.18
N PHE A 266 -14.57 6.92 -6.59
CA PHE A 266 -15.32 7.91 -7.35
C PHE A 266 -14.55 8.40 -8.57
#